data_020ddfb19fefb9a351811789308cce00
#
_entry.id   020ddfb19fefb9a351811789308cce00
#
_cell.length_a   1.000
_cell.length_b   1.000
_cell.length_c   1.000
_cell.angle_alpha   90.00
_cell.angle_beta   90.00
_cell.angle_gamma   90.00
#
_symmetry.space_group_name_H-M   'P 1'
#
loop_
_entity.id
_entity.type
_entity.pdbx_description
1 polymer ?
#
loop_
_entity_poly.entity_id
_entity_poly.type
_entity_poly.pdbx_seq_one_letter_code
_entity_poly.pdbx_strand_id
1 'polypeptide(L)'
;MSQDSDKIYEELFNRRKKRLEELKETIAEHNPEAQFADGHDHAIMGYATDGRVIYSANQIIEGLMNRDGMTKEEADEFFSFNIECAYVGDYTPLYMYEE
;
A
#
# COMPACT_ATOMS: atom_id res chain seq x y z
N MET A 1 4.09 -0.71 -33.42
CA MET A 1 4.10 -0.39 -32.06
C MET A 1 4.75 0.91 -31.79
N SER A 2 4.09 1.74 -31.21
CA SER A 2 4.58 3.09 -31.16
C SER A 2 5.40 3.33 -29.88
N GLN A 3 6.48 4.08 -30.03
CA GLN A 3 7.28 4.54 -28.92
C GLN A 3 6.47 5.47 -28.03
N ASP A 4 5.41 6.06 -28.58
CA ASP A 4 4.54 6.97 -27.84
C ASP A 4 3.76 6.25 -26.75
N SER A 5 3.34 5.00 -26.99
CA SER A 5 2.65 4.20 -26.00
C SER A 5 3.56 3.90 -24.80
N ASP A 6 4.82 3.57 -25.09
CA ASP A 6 5.79 3.27 -24.03
C ASP A 6 6.08 4.50 -23.19
N LYS A 7 6.17 5.67 -23.83
CA LYS A 7 6.36 6.93 -23.11
C LYS A 7 5.18 7.26 -22.21
N ILE A 8 3.97 7.02 -22.69
CA ILE A 8 2.75 7.27 -21.91
C ILE A 8 2.72 6.39 -20.67
N TYR A 9 3.07 5.11 -20.82
CA TYR A 9 3.14 4.19 -19.69
C TYR A 9 4.20 4.61 -18.67
N GLU A 10 5.37 5.03 -19.14
CA GLU A 10 6.43 5.51 -18.27
C GLU A 10 6.01 6.75 -17.50
N GLU A 11 5.36 7.70 -18.17
CA GLU A 11 4.88 8.92 -17.55
C GLU A 11 3.83 8.63 -16.47
N LEU A 12 2.89 7.74 -16.78
CA LEU A 12 1.86 7.35 -15.82
C LEU A 12 2.45 6.64 -14.61
N PHE A 13 3.40 5.73 -14.87
CA PHE A 13 4.08 5.02 -13.80
C PHE A 13 4.85 5.97 -12.89
N ASN A 14 5.58 6.92 -13.49
CA ASN A 14 6.37 7.90 -12.74
C ASN A 14 5.50 8.84 -11.93
N ARG A 15 4.35 9.25 -12.48
CA ARG A 15 3.39 10.09 -11.77
C ARG A 15 2.82 9.36 -10.54
N ARG A 16 2.48 8.10 -10.72
CA ARG A 16 1.93 7.29 -9.62
C ARG A 16 2.96 7.10 -8.52
N LYS A 17 4.19 6.79 -8.90
CA LYS A 17 5.30 6.63 -7.97
C LYS A 17 5.57 7.92 -7.20
N LYS A 18 5.60 9.05 -7.91
CA LYS A 18 5.81 10.35 -7.30
C LYS A 18 4.70 10.71 -6.32
N ARG A 19 3.45 10.40 -6.70
CA ARG A 19 2.29 10.66 -5.84
C ARG A 19 2.38 9.87 -4.54
N LEU A 20 2.79 8.61 -4.63
CA LEU A 20 2.96 7.78 -3.44
C LEU A 20 4.08 8.29 -2.55
N GLU A 21 5.18 8.73 -3.14
CA GLU A 21 6.29 9.31 -2.38
C GLU A 21 5.85 10.58 -1.66
N GLU A 22 5.10 11.45 -2.33
CA GLU A 22 4.57 12.67 -1.74
C GLU A 22 3.60 12.37 -0.60
N LEU A 23 2.75 11.36 -0.79
CA LEU A 23 1.82 10.95 0.26
C LEU A 23 2.56 10.44 1.48
N LYS A 24 3.58 9.61 1.28
CA LYS A 24 4.40 9.10 2.38
C LYS A 24 5.10 10.23 3.13
N GLU A 25 5.60 11.23 2.41
CA GLU A 25 6.22 12.40 3.02
C GLU A 25 5.21 13.19 3.85
N THR A 26 4.01 13.39 3.32
CA THR A 26 2.94 14.09 4.03
C THR A 26 2.59 13.36 5.32
N ILE A 27 2.47 12.04 5.25
CA ILE A 27 2.17 11.22 6.43
C ILE A 27 3.28 11.36 7.47
N ALA A 28 4.54 11.28 7.04
CA ALA A 28 5.69 11.38 7.93
C ALA A 28 5.80 12.77 8.56
N GLU A 29 5.41 13.81 7.85
CA GLU A 29 5.39 15.17 8.39
C GLU A 29 4.30 15.31 9.45
N HIS A 30 3.14 14.70 9.19
CA HIS A 30 2.03 14.72 10.13
C HIS A 30 2.33 13.90 11.38
N ASN A 31 2.98 12.74 11.19
CA ASN A 31 3.36 11.85 12.29
C ASN A 31 4.69 11.15 11.97
N PRO A 32 5.83 11.68 12.49
CA PRO A 32 7.14 11.05 12.22
C PRO A 32 7.26 9.61 12.73
N GLU A 33 6.37 9.18 13.62
CA GLU A 33 6.39 7.84 14.17
C GLU A 33 5.48 6.86 13.42
N ALA A 34 4.82 7.33 12.34
CA ALA A 34 3.94 6.48 11.54
C ALA A 34 4.73 5.29 10.98
N GLN A 35 4.12 4.11 11.06
CA GLN A 35 4.72 2.88 10.56
C GLN A 35 4.14 2.54 9.19
N PHE A 36 5.00 2.08 8.30
CA PHE A 36 4.63 1.67 6.95
C PHE A 36 4.82 0.17 6.79
N ALA A 37 3.93 -0.46 6.04
CA ALA A 37 4.05 -1.89 5.73
C ALA A 37 4.90 -2.04 4.47
N ASP A 38 6.11 -2.60 4.62
CA ASP A 38 7.06 -2.76 3.51
C ASP A 38 6.47 -3.59 2.37
N GLY A 39 6.64 -3.11 1.15
CA GLY A 39 6.19 -3.83 -0.03
C GLY A 39 4.73 -3.60 -0.39
N HIS A 40 4.01 -2.76 0.34
CA HIS A 40 2.58 -2.54 0.12
C HIS A 40 2.21 -1.08 -0.11
N ASP A 41 3.18 -0.27 -0.56
CA ASP A 41 2.94 1.15 -0.81
C ASP A 41 1.80 1.41 -1.79
N HIS A 42 1.62 0.51 -2.75
CA HIS A 42 0.55 0.64 -3.75
C HIS A 42 -0.85 0.61 -3.13
N ALA A 43 -0.97 0.10 -1.90
CA ALA A 43 -2.24 -0.06 -1.22
C ALA A 43 -2.54 1.06 -0.21
N ILE A 44 -1.65 2.06 -0.10
CA ILE A 44 -1.88 3.17 0.82
C ILE A 44 -3.07 4.00 0.37
N MET A 45 -4.06 4.15 1.26
CA MET A 45 -5.26 4.95 1.02
C MET A 45 -5.11 6.37 1.55
N GLY A 46 -4.34 6.54 2.62
CA GLY A 46 -4.20 7.81 3.30
C GLY A 46 -3.76 7.58 4.74
N TYR A 47 -4.19 8.46 5.63
CA TYR A 47 -3.86 8.33 7.04
C TYR A 47 -5.02 8.75 7.93
N ALA A 48 -5.07 8.18 9.12
CA ALA A 48 -6.11 8.47 10.09
C ALA A 48 -5.78 9.75 10.86
N THR A 49 -6.77 10.27 11.56
CA THR A 49 -6.59 11.51 12.34
C THR A 49 -5.54 11.39 13.44
N ASP A 50 -5.27 10.18 13.89
CA ASP A 50 -4.21 9.92 14.88
C ASP A 50 -2.83 9.72 14.24
N GLY A 51 -2.74 9.84 12.90
CA GLY A 51 -1.48 9.73 12.17
C GLY A 51 -1.11 8.33 11.71
N ARG A 52 -1.98 7.34 11.91
CA ARG A 52 -1.72 5.98 11.46
C ARG A 52 -2.00 5.86 9.97
N VAL A 53 -1.12 5.14 9.25
CA VAL A 53 -1.30 4.89 7.81
C VAL A 53 -2.48 3.94 7.60
N ILE A 54 -3.30 4.22 6.60
CA ILE A 54 -4.44 3.37 6.24
C ILE A 54 -4.15 2.69 4.91
N TYR A 55 -4.22 1.36 4.89
CA TYR A 55 -4.02 0.54 3.71
C TYR A 55 -5.33 -0.09 3.27
N SER A 56 -5.47 -0.32 1.97
CA SER A 56 -6.57 -1.12 1.42
C SER A 56 -6.22 -2.60 1.55
N ALA A 57 -6.97 -3.33 2.35
CA ALA A 57 -6.79 -4.78 2.49
C ALA A 57 -7.00 -5.47 1.14
N ASN A 58 -8.01 -5.04 0.37
CA ASN A 58 -8.29 -5.59 -0.96
C ASN A 58 -7.07 -5.48 -1.88
N GLN A 59 -6.44 -4.32 -1.92
CA GLN A 59 -5.30 -4.10 -2.80
C GLN A 59 -4.06 -4.86 -2.35
N ILE A 60 -3.87 -5.03 -1.05
CA ILE A 60 -2.77 -5.86 -0.54
C ILE A 60 -2.98 -7.31 -0.99
N ILE A 61 -4.19 -7.83 -0.80
CA ILE A 61 -4.52 -9.20 -1.18
C ILE A 61 -4.35 -9.41 -2.69
N GLU A 62 -4.85 -8.46 -3.50
CA GLU A 62 -4.65 -8.53 -4.95
C GLU A 62 -3.17 -8.53 -5.33
N GLY A 63 -2.37 -7.71 -4.66
CA GLY A 63 -0.94 -7.66 -4.89
C GLY A 63 -0.26 -8.99 -4.59
N LEU A 64 -0.65 -9.65 -3.50
CA LEU A 64 -0.14 -10.97 -3.15
C LEU A 64 -0.49 -12.00 -4.21
N MET A 65 -1.69 -11.93 -4.76
CA MET A 65 -2.11 -12.83 -5.84
C MET A 65 -1.36 -12.57 -7.15
N ASN A 66 -1.28 -11.31 -7.55
CA ASN A 66 -0.74 -10.94 -8.85
C ASN A 66 0.79 -10.91 -8.89
N ARG A 67 1.42 -10.39 -7.85
CA ARG A 67 2.87 -10.24 -7.80
C ARG A 67 3.55 -11.50 -7.26
N ASP A 68 2.97 -12.08 -6.21
CA ASP A 68 3.60 -13.22 -5.52
C ASP A 68 3.01 -14.56 -5.91
N GLY A 69 2.01 -14.57 -6.81
CA GLY A 69 1.45 -15.80 -7.36
C GLY A 69 0.59 -16.61 -6.41
N MET A 70 0.08 -16.00 -5.35
CA MET A 70 -0.76 -16.70 -4.39
C MET A 70 -2.17 -16.89 -4.92
N THR A 71 -2.82 -17.96 -4.49
CA THR A 71 -4.26 -18.11 -4.70
C THR A 71 -4.99 -17.14 -3.77
N LYS A 72 -6.28 -16.92 -4.01
CA LYS A 72 -7.07 -16.04 -3.15
C LYS A 72 -7.03 -16.51 -1.70
N GLU A 73 -7.18 -17.82 -1.48
CA GLU A 73 -7.15 -18.39 -0.13
C GLU A 73 -5.80 -18.19 0.55
N GLU A 74 -4.72 -18.44 -0.20
CA GLU A 74 -3.35 -18.22 0.32
C GLU A 74 -3.11 -16.76 0.67
N ALA A 75 -3.56 -15.86 -0.20
CA ALA A 75 -3.39 -14.43 0.01
C ALA A 75 -4.19 -13.94 1.23
N ASP A 76 -5.42 -14.42 1.38
CA ASP A 76 -6.24 -14.08 2.55
C ASP A 76 -5.59 -14.54 3.85
N GLU A 77 -5.08 -15.75 3.87
CA GLU A 77 -4.40 -16.30 5.06
C GLU A 77 -3.11 -15.53 5.35
N PHE A 78 -2.33 -15.27 4.32
CA PHE A 78 -1.08 -14.55 4.48
C PHE A 78 -1.34 -13.15 5.05
N PHE A 79 -2.33 -12.46 4.51
CA PHE A 79 -2.71 -11.14 4.98
C PHE A 79 -3.11 -11.18 6.45
N SER A 80 -3.99 -12.10 6.81
CA SER A 80 -4.51 -12.19 8.18
C SER A 80 -3.42 -12.51 9.20
N PHE A 81 -2.53 -13.45 8.90
CA PHE A 81 -1.56 -13.94 9.87
C PHE A 81 -0.25 -13.15 9.88
N ASN A 82 0.13 -12.56 8.75
CA ASN A 82 1.45 -11.92 8.64
C ASN A 82 1.39 -10.40 8.51
N ILE A 83 0.27 -9.86 8.12
CA ILE A 83 0.14 -8.42 7.89
C ILE A 83 -0.82 -7.78 8.88
N GLU A 84 -2.07 -8.22 8.86
CA GLU A 84 -3.12 -7.65 9.71
C GLU A 84 -2.82 -7.80 11.19
N CYS A 85 -2.29 -8.96 11.60
CA CYS A 85 -2.01 -9.25 12.99
C CYS A 85 -0.66 -8.70 13.47
N ALA A 86 0.14 -8.13 12.58
CA ALA A 86 1.45 -7.61 12.97
C ALA A 86 1.29 -6.32 13.78
N TYR A 87 1.84 -6.31 14.99
CA TYR A 87 1.82 -5.14 15.86
C TYR A 87 3.21 -4.54 15.91
N VAL A 88 3.33 -3.26 15.58
CA VAL A 88 4.62 -2.56 15.52
C VAL A 88 4.61 -1.27 16.35
N GLY A 89 3.75 -1.18 17.36
CA GLY A 89 3.67 -0.04 18.27
C GLY A 89 2.35 0.70 18.17
N ASP A 90 2.29 1.88 18.79
CA ASP A 90 1.05 2.67 18.88
C ASP A 90 0.56 3.14 17.51
N TYR A 91 1.46 3.26 16.54
CA TYR A 91 1.11 3.72 15.21
C TYR A 91 1.15 2.59 14.17
N THR A 92 0.82 1.38 14.61
CA THR A 92 0.60 0.24 13.71
C THR A 92 -0.41 0.64 12.63
N PRO A 93 -0.15 0.30 11.34
CA PRO A 93 -1.07 0.65 10.27
C PRO A 93 -2.48 0.10 10.49
N LEU A 94 -3.44 0.80 9.92
CA LEU A 94 -4.83 0.35 9.86
C LEU A 94 -5.09 -0.28 8.49
N TYR A 95 -5.94 -1.27 8.45
CA TYR A 95 -6.30 -1.95 7.22
C TYR A 95 -7.82 -1.89 7.07
N MET A 96 -8.27 -1.50 5.87
CA MET A 96 -9.70 -1.41 5.59
C MET A 96 -10.06 -2.16 4.33
N TYR A 97 -11.26 -2.75 4.32
CA TYR A 97 -11.81 -3.33 3.11
C TYR A 97 -12.65 -2.27 2.41
N GLU A 98 -12.39 -2.11 1.12
CA GLU A 98 -13.19 -1.22 0.29
C GLU A 98 -14.38 -1.99 -0.28
N GLU A 99 -15.52 -1.35 -0.35
CA GLU A 99 -16.71 -1.94 -0.95
C GLU A 99 -17.25 -1.12 -2.10
#